data_16e9e09ecbd263ae98bfb0e4db47cfb9
#
_entry.id   16e9e09ecbd263ae98bfb0e4db47cfb9
#
_cell.length_a   1.000
_cell.length_b   1.000
_cell.length_c   1.000
_cell.angle_alpha   90.00
_cell.angle_beta   90.00
_cell.angle_gamma   90.00
#
_symmetry.space_group_name_H-M   'P 1'
#
loop_
_entity.id
_entity.type
_entity.pdbx_description
1 polymer ?
#
loop_
_entity_poly.entity_id
_entity_poly.type
_entity_poly.pdbx_seq_one_letter_code
_entity_poly.pdbx_strand_id
1 'polypeptide(L)'
;MYKRQLLDTQTTGLSSKAEVCIFTRLAASKVGATTMDRPEWIASNPKKNEVCCCLTNNKNRGIKTNKGGDKVDVDKVNPRKNNKYGQIVRWSPQDNNHSSVYFEWDLFVVAGNPDVHDDNNKGSKNINEDNMFNSPDGLKFDKYGRLWIQTDGNYSNSGDFKGMGNNQMLIADTNTGKIKRFMVGPKECEVTGLTFAPDYKTVFVGIQHPGERLGSNFPDNGNNKPRSCIIAIQKKDGSEILT
;
A
#
# COMPACT_ATOMS: atom_id res chain seq x y z
N MET A 1 -18.17 -9.97 -0.94
CA MET A 1 -17.92 -11.32 -0.40
C MET A 1 -17.16 -12.10 -1.47
N TYR A 2 -15.94 -12.52 -1.19
CA TYR A 2 -15.12 -13.29 -2.13
C TYR A 2 -15.20 -14.77 -1.76
N LYS A 3 -15.59 -15.62 -2.71
CA LYS A 3 -15.59 -17.08 -2.51
C LYS A 3 -14.34 -17.68 -3.13
N ARG A 4 -13.36 -18.05 -2.32
CA ARG A 4 -12.14 -18.75 -2.74
C ARG A 4 -12.42 -20.00 -3.60
N GLN A 5 -13.57 -20.64 -3.38
CA GLN A 5 -14.03 -21.81 -4.12
C GLN A 5 -14.43 -21.55 -5.57
N LEU A 6 -14.56 -20.28 -6.00
CA LEU A 6 -14.89 -19.96 -7.38
C LEU A 6 -13.70 -20.07 -8.35
N LEU A 7 -12.47 -20.19 -7.82
CA LEU A 7 -11.27 -20.34 -8.64
C LEU A 7 -10.97 -21.84 -8.87
N ASP A 8 -11.85 -22.51 -9.59
CA ASP A 8 -11.70 -23.88 -10.05
C ASP A 8 -11.93 -23.99 -11.57
N THR A 9 -11.76 -25.18 -12.12
CA THR A 9 -11.91 -25.42 -13.56
C THR A 9 -13.35 -25.29 -14.04
N GLN A 10 -14.34 -25.64 -13.21
CA GLN A 10 -15.74 -25.61 -13.59
C GLN A 10 -16.26 -24.17 -13.72
N THR A 11 -15.93 -23.33 -12.74
CA THR A 11 -16.40 -21.93 -12.70
C THR A 11 -15.59 -21.02 -13.64
N THR A 12 -14.30 -21.30 -13.83
CA THR A 12 -13.43 -20.50 -14.71
C THR A 12 -13.48 -20.94 -16.15
N GLY A 13 -13.89 -22.19 -16.45
CA GLY A 13 -13.82 -22.78 -17.77
C GLY A 13 -12.38 -22.95 -18.30
N LEU A 14 -11.38 -22.97 -17.39
CA LEU A 14 -10.00 -23.31 -17.74
C LEU A 14 -9.81 -24.82 -17.72
N SER A 15 -8.86 -25.33 -18.52
CA SER A 15 -8.76 -26.77 -18.79
C SER A 15 -8.16 -27.57 -17.64
N SER A 16 -7.43 -26.94 -16.73
CA SER A 16 -6.78 -27.60 -15.61
C SER A 16 -6.61 -26.69 -14.38
N LYS A 17 -6.43 -27.29 -13.21
CA LYS A 17 -6.06 -26.56 -11.99
C LYS A 17 -4.73 -25.84 -12.14
N ALA A 18 -3.80 -26.38 -12.91
CA ALA A 18 -2.54 -25.71 -13.22
C ALA A 18 -2.78 -24.40 -13.96
N GLU A 19 -3.64 -24.39 -14.97
CA GLU A 19 -4.02 -23.15 -15.68
C GLU A 19 -4.71 -22.14 -14.76
N VAL A 20 -5.60 -22.56 -13.88
CA VAL A 20 -6.22 -21.67 -12.88
C VAL A 20 -5.16 -21.01 -11.99
N CYS A 21 -4.12 -21.75 -11.59
CA CYS A 21 -3.04 -21.21 -10.77
C CYS A 21 -2.08 -20.30 -11.55
N ILE A 22 -1.73 -20.69 -12.78
CA ILE A 22 -0.80 -19.92 -13.63
C ILE A 22 -1.47 -18.63 -14.14
N PHE A 23 -2.71 -18.72 -14.59
CA PHE A 23 -3.48 -17.61 -15.13
C PHE A 23 -4.49 -17.06 -14.10
N THR A 24 -4.09 -16.94 -12.85
CA THR A 24 -4.95 -16.55 -11.72
C THR A 24 -5.72 -15.25 -11.97
N ARG A 25 -5.10 -14.24 -12.58
CA ARG A 25 -5.76 -13.00 -12.93
C ARG A 25 -6.89 -13.20 -13.96
N LEU A 26 -6.65 -14.02 -14.98
CA LEU A 26 -7.68 -14.39 -15.96
C LEU A 26 -8.80 -15.19 -15.30
N ALA A 27 -8.45 -16.15 -14.44
CA ALA A 27 -9.42 -16.93 -13.69
C ALA A 27 -10.30 -16.03 -12.81
N ALA A 28 -9.70 -15.06 -12.13
CA ALA A 28 -10.43 -14.06 -11.32
C ALA A 28 -11.40 -13.22 -12.16
N SER A 29 -10.97 -12.74 -13.34
CA SER A 29 -11.85 -12.01 -14.28
C SER A 29 -13.03 -12.87 -14.74
N LYS A 30 -12.77 -14.15 -15.05
CA LYS A 30 -13.83 -15.08 -15.51
C LYS A 30 -14.93 -15.33 -14.45
N VAL A 31 -14.59 -15.29 -13.17
CA VAL A 31 -15.57 -15.42 -12.06
C VAL A 31 -16.12 -14.08 -11.58
N GLY A 32 -15.83 -12.99 -12.28
CA GLY A 32 -16.30 -11.65 -11.91
C GLY A 32 -15.77 -11.15 -10.57
N ALA A 33 -14.51 -11.48 -10.22
CA ALA A 33 -13.87 -10.96 -9.02
C ALA A 33 -13.78 -9.42 -9.07
N THR A 34 -13.92 -8.79 -7.91
CA THR A 34 -13.79 -7.34 -7.78
C THR A 34 -12.40 -6.89 -8.24
N THR A 35 -12.36 -6.04 -9.26
CA THR A 35 -11.10 -5.42 -9.68
C THR A 35 -10.63 -4.42 -8.64
N MET A 36 -9.34 -4.40 -8.34
CA MET A 36 -8.74 -3.54 -7.33
C MET A 36 -7.77 -2.53 -7.94
N ASP A 37 -7.57 -1.40 -7.24
CA ASP A 37 -6.71 -0.31 -7.69
C ASP A 37 -5.23 -0.62 -7.50
N ARG A 38 -4.67 -1.50 -8.36
CA ARG A 38 -3.27 -1.95 -8.31
C ARG A 38 -2.91 -2.51 -6.93
N PRO A 39 -3.40 -3.71 -6.59
CA PRO A 39 -3.03 -4.35 -5.33
C PRO A 39 -1.54 -4.67 -5.34
N GLU A 40 -0.86 -4.30 -4.26
CA GLU A 40 0.57 -4.50 -4.07
C GLU A 40 0.82 -5.35 -2.81
N TRP A 41 1.48 -4.83 -1.80
CA TRP A 41 1.85 -5.64 -0.64
C TRP A 41 0.65 -6.04 0.22
N ILE A 42 0.74 -7.28 0.75
CA ILE A 42 -0.18 -7.84 1.74
C ILE A 42 0.60 -8.15 3.01
N ALA A 43 0.04 -7.79 4.16
CA ALA A 43 0.63 -8.07 5.45
C ALA A 43 -0.41 -8.60 6.45
N SER A 44 -0.04 -9.64 7.22
CA SER A 44 -0.86 -10.20 8.30
C SER A 44 -0.40 -9.68 9.65
N ASN A 45 -1.36 -9.30 10.51
CA ASN A 45 -1.08 -8.80 11.85
C ASN A 45 -0.69 -9.97 12.78
N PRO A 46 0.50 -9.93 13.45
CA PRO A 46 0.93 -11.01 14.32
C PRO A 46 0.18 -11.07 15.67
N LYS A 47 -0.65 -10.06 15.98
CA LYS A 47 -1.37 -9.95 17.26
C LYS A 47 -2.86 -10.27 17.16
N LYS A 48 -3.42 -10.27 15.95
CA LYS A 48 -4.85 -10.55 15.72
C LYS A 48 -5.06 -11.04 14.29
N ASN A 49 -6.17 -11.73 14.06
CA ASN A 49 -6.54 -12.22 12.73
C ASN A 49 -7.00 -11.07 11.82
N GLU A 50 -6.07 -10.26 11.39
CA GLU A 50 -6.26 -9.10 10.54
C GLU A 50 -5.23 -9.13 9.43
N VAL A 51 -5.65 -8.81 8.22
CA VAL A 51 -4.79 -8.70 7.04
C VAL A 51 -5.04 -7.36 6.37
N CYS A 52 -3.98 -6.69 5.93
CA CYS A 52 -4.04 -5.46 5.16
C CYS A 52 -3.42 -5.65 3.77
N CYS A 53 -3.97 -4.94 2.77
CA CYS A 53 -3.43 -4.90 1.42
C CYS A 53 -3.43 -3.46 0.90
N CYS A 54 -2.31 -3.03 0.32
CA CYS A 54 -2.23 -1.77 -0.41
C CYS A 54 -2.98 -1.85 -1.74
N LEU A 55 -3.76 -0.82 -2.03
CA LEU A 55 -4.27 -0.50 -3.35
C LEU A 55 -3.66 0.83 -3.76
N THR A 56 -2.60 0.77 -4.57
CA THR A 56 -1.64 1.89 -4.73
C THR A 56 -2.27 3.12 -5.36
N ASN A 57 -2.86 3.00 -6.52
CA ASN A 57 -3.59 4.05 -7.23
C ASN A 57 -4.22 3.48 -8.52
N ASN A 58 -5.15 4.20 -9.15
CA ASN A 58 -5.66 3.83 -10.47
C ASN A 58 -6.31 5.02 -11.18
N LYS A 59 -5.57 5.68 -12.05
CA LYS A 59 -6.07 6.78 -12.87
C LYS A 59 -7.19 6.39 -13.84
N ASN A 60 -7.38 5.10 -14.08
CA ASN A 60 -8.44 4.59 -14.95
C ASN A 60 -9.73 4.23 -14.22
N ARG A 61 -9.73 4.18 -12.87
CA ARG A 61 -10.93 3.86 -12.09
C ARG A 61 -12.09 4.79 -12.45
N GLY A 62 -13.22 4.23 -12.88
CA GLY A 62 -14.39 4.98 -13.34
C GLY A 62 -14.19 5.77 -14.64
N ILE A 63 -13.06 5.62 -15.34
CA ILE A 63 -12.75 6.31 -16.60
C ILE A 63 -12.81 5.35 -17.79
N LYS A 64 -12.12 4.21 -17.69
CA LYS A 64 -12.06 3.21 -18.77
C LYS A 64 -11.79 1.81 -18.21
N THR A 65 -12.08 0.78 -18.99
CA THR A 65 -11.71 -0.60 -18.69
C THR A 65 -10.19 -0.76 -18.59
N ASN A 66 -9.75 -1.81 -17.89
CA ASN A 66 -8.34 -2.19 -17.87
C ASN A 66 -7.92 -2.81 -19.24
N LYS A 67 -6.64 -3.18 -19.37
CA LYS A 67 -6.14 -3.81 -20.60
C LYS A 67 -6.75 -5.19 -20.87
N GLY A 68 -7.27 -5.86 -19.86
CA GLY A 68 -7.97 -7.14 -19.98
C GLY A 68 -9.46 -7.00 -20.32
N GLY A 69 -9.97 -5.76 -20.44
CA GLY A 69 -11.37 -5.49 -20.73
C GLY A 69 -12.30 -5.52 -19.51
N ASP A 70 -11.77 -5.76 -18.30
CA ASP A 70 -12.58 -5.75 -17.08
C ASP A 70 -13.06 -4.35 -16.77
N LYS A 71 -14.29 -4.25 -16.25
CA LYS A 71 -14.82 -3.00 -15.71
C LYS A 71 -13.99 -2.53 -14.52
N VAL A 72 -13.71 -1.25 -14.49
CA VAL A 72 -13.03 -0.58 -13.37
C VAL A 72 -13.92 0.55 -12.82
N ASP A 73 -15.21 0.26 -12.68
CA ASP A 73 -16.17 1.18 -12.09
C ASP A 73 -15.83 1.46 -10.61
N VAL A 74 -16.29 2.61 -10.12
CA VAL A 74 -16.20 2.95 -8.70
C VAL A 74 -17.08 1.99 -7.90
N ASP A 75 -16.57 1.46 -6.80
CA ASP A 75 -17.27 0.56 -5.89
C ASP A 75 -16.84 0.81 -4.42
N LYS A 76 -17.32 -0.02 -3.50
CA LYS A 76 -17.05 0.17 -2.06
C LYS A 76 -15.57 0.03 -1.70
N VAL A 77 -14.81 -0.81 -2.41
CA VAL A 77 -13.38 -1.01 -2.14
C VAL A 77 -12.50 -0.04 -2.92
N ASN A 78 -13.03 0.50 -4.02
CA ASN A 78 -12.38 1.47 -4.88
C ASN A 78 -13.27 2.74 -4.99
N PRO A 79 -13.35 3.56 -3.93
CA PRO A 79 -14.41 4.55 -3.77
C PRO A 79 -14.23 5.83 -4.62
N ARG A 80 -13.14 5.94 -5.39
CA ARG A 80 -12.81 7.16 -6.10
C ARG A 80 -12.59 6.95 -7.59
N LYS A 81 -13.23 7.81 -8.38
CA LYS A 81 -12.93 7.98 -9.80
C LYS A 81 -11.53 8.59 -9.94
N ASN A 82 -10.74 8.13 -10.93
CA ASN A 82 -9.38 8.62 -11.16
C ASN A 82 -8.55 8.63 -9.87
N ASN A 83 -8.48 7.48 -9.20
CA ASN A 83 -7.86 7.35 -7.89
C ASN A 83 -6.36 7.63 -7.93
N LYS A 84 -5.95 8.84 -7.55
CA LYS A 84 -4.55 9.30 -7.57
C LYS A 84 -3.77 8.90 -6.32
N TYR A 85 -4.46 8.64 -5.20
CA TYR A 85 -3.85 8.55 -3.88
C TYR A 85 -3.80 7.13 -3.33
N GLY A 86 -4.73 6.25 -3.74
CA GLY A 86 -4.80 4.89 -3.23
C GLY A 86 -5.45 4.76 -1.85
N GLN A 87 -5.51 3.54 -1.36
CA GLN A 87 -6.11 3.15 -0.07
C GLN A 87 -5.50 1.86 0.44
N ILE A 88 -5.77 1.54 1.70
CA ILE A 88 -5.43 0.24 2.30
C ILE A 88 -6.72 -0.44 2.70
N VAL A 89 -7.00 -1.59 2.09
CA VAL A 89 -8.09 -2.46 2.50
C VAL A 89 -7.62 -3.36 3.64
N ARG A 90 -8.50 -3.55 4.61
CA ARG A 90 -8.29 -4.42 5.76
C ARG A 90 -9.42 -5.43 5.85
N TRP A 91 -9.08 -6.68 6.20
CA TRP A 91 -10.10 -7.69 6.46
C TRP A 91 -9.73 -8.61 7.61
N SER A 92 -10.76 -9.17 8.22
CA SER A 92 -10.66 -10.19 9.26
C SER A 92 -11.49 -11.40 8.85
N PRO A 93 -10.94 -12.62 8.89
CA PRO A 93 -11.69 -13.80 8.53
C PRO A 93 -12.78 -14.08 9.57
N GLN A 94 -13.91 -14.59 9.11
CA GLN A 94 -15.00 -15.00 9.99
C GLN A 94 -14.50 -16.08 10.98
N ASP A 95 -14.98 -16.01 12.22
CA ASP A 95 -14.66 -16.94 13.30
C ASP A 95 -13.15 -17.07 13.57
N ASN A 96 -12.38 -16.04 13.29
CA ASN A 96 -10.91 -16.06 13.37
C ASN A 96 -10.26 -17.22 12.59
N ASN A 97 -10.93 -17.74 11.59
CA ASN A 97 -10.49 -18.88 10.80
C ASN A 97 -10.01 -18.43 9.42
N HIS A 98 -8.70 -18.43 9.18
CA HIS A 98 -8.10 -18.08 7.89
C HIS A 98 -8.50 -19.01 6.72
N SER A 99 -9.09 -20.17 7.01
CA SER A 99 -9.69 -21.05 5.98
C SER A 99 -11.14 -20.67 5.63
N SER A 100 -11.76 -19.75 6.36
CA SER A 100 -13.12 -19.27 6.06
C SER A 100 -13.17 -18.64 4.68
N VAL A 101 -14.28 -18.85 4.00
CA VAL A 101 -14.60 -18.19 2.71
C VAL A 101 -15.28 -16.84 2.92
N TYR A 102 -15.61 -16.52 4.16
CA TYR A 102 -16.23 -15.27 4.57
C TYR A 102 -15.28 -14.46 5.42
N PHE A 103 -15.35 -13.13 5.26
CA PHE A 103 -14.58 -12.17 6.04
C PHE A 103 -15.34 -10.86 6.13
N GLU A 104 -15.11 -10.15 7.21
CA GLU A 104 -15.47 -8.74 7.34
C GLU A 104 -14.33 -7.88 6.82
N TRP A 105 -14.65 -6.75 6.21
CA TRP A 105 -13.64 -5.86 5.65
C TRP A 105 -14.06 -4.40 5.73
N ASP A 106 -13.06 -3.53 5.76
CA ASP A 106 -13.21 -2.08 5.65
C ASP A 106 -12.04 -1.45 4.88
N LEU A 107 -12.13 -0.15 4.66
CA LEU A 107 -11.00 0.66 4.24
C LEU A 107 -10.34 1.23 5.50
N PHE A 108 -9.21 0.66 5.90
CA PHE A 108 -8.43 1.13 7.05
C PHE A 108 -8.03 2.59 6.89
N VAL A 109 -7.58 2.96 5.70
CA VAL A 109 -7.26 4.32 5.30
C VAL A 109 -7.51 4.52 3.81
N VAL A 110 -8.10 5.66 3.47
CA VAL A 110 -8.15 6.20 2.13
C VAL A 110 -7.17 7.36 2.11
N ALA A 111 -6.04 7.20 1.41
CA ALA A 111 -5.01 8.22 1.32
C ALA A 111 -5.54 9.45 0.57
N GLY A 112 -5.02 10.62 0.83
CA GLY A 112 -5.52 11.83 0.20
C GLY A 112 -4.82 13.09 0.66
N ASN A 113 -5.28 14.23 0.19
CA ASN A 113 -4.72 15.53 0.52
C ASN A 113 -5.80 16.48 1.04
N PRO A 114 -5.93 16.65 2.36
CA PRO A 114 -6.93 17.56 2.95
C PRO A 114 -6.62 19.05 2.71
N ASP A 115 -5.37 19.42 2.39
CA ASP A 115 -4.98 20.82 2.15
C ASP A 115 -5.51 21.38 0.84
N VAL A 116 -5.81 20.50 -0.13
CA VAL A 116 -6.19 20.91 -1.49
C VAL A 116 -7.53 20.36 -1.93
N HIS A 117 -8.18 19.50 -1.14
CA HIS A 117 -9.44 18.87 -1.48
C HIS A 117 -10.46 18.91 -0.34
N ASP A 118 -11.71 19.21 -0.68
CA ASP A 118 -12.86 19.14 0.23
C ASP A 118 -13.72 17.88 0.00
N ASP A 119 -13.54 17.24 -1.16
CA ASP A 119 -14.25 16.03 -1.59
C ASP A 119 -13.60 14.74 -1.07
N ASN A 120 -13.95 13.60 -1.66
CA ASN A 120 -13.38 12.29 -1.31
C ASN A 120 -11.85 12.18 -1.50
N ASN A 121 -11.23 13.14 -2.21
CA ASN A 121 -9.78 13.17 -2.40
C ASN A 121 -9.02 13.75 -1.20
N LYS A 122 -9.71 14.36 -0.23
CA LYS A 122 -9.09 14.77 1.04
C LYS A 122 -8.59 13.61 1.89
N GLY A 123 -9.06 12.39 1.62
CA GLY A 123 -8.73 11.19 2.39
C GLY A 123 -9.74 10.87 3.49
N SER A 124 -9.51 9.77 4.19
CA SER A 124 -10.32 9.34 5.33
C SER A 124 -10.03 10.19 6.58
N LYS A 125 -10.91 10.09 7.59
CA LYS A 125 -10.86 10.90 8.83
C LYS A 125 -9.54 10.82 9.63
N ASN A 126 -8.72 9.81 9.38
CA ASN A 126 -7.41 9.60 10.00
C ASN A 126 -6.24 10.19 9.18
N ILE A 127 -6.55 10.90 8.08
CA ILE A 127 -5.59 11.67 7.29
C ILE A 127 -5.69 13.16 7.67
N ASN A 128 -4.54 13.80 7.84
CA ASN A 128 -4.38 15.21 8.13
C ASN A 128 -3.06 15.75 7.52
N GLU A 129 -2.76 17.03 7.69
CA GLU A 129 -1.56 17.70 7.16
C GLU A 129 -0.24 17.03 7.56
N ASP A 130 -0.17 16.45 8.77
CA ASP A 130 1.07 15.84 9.28
C ASP A 130 1.34 14.45 8.72
N ASN A 131 0.30 13.77 8.24
CA ASN A 131 0.40 12.36 7.85
C ASN A 131 -0.16 12.04 6.45
N MET A 132 -0.56 13.05 5.68
CA MET A 132 -1.06 12.84 4.33
C MET A 132 -0.01 12.19 3.43
N PHE A 133 -0.44 11.25 2.60
CA PHE A 133 0.39 10.50 1.68
C PHE A 133 -0.38 10.07 0.44
N ASN A 134 0.34 9.55 -0.54
CA ASN A 134 -0.25 8.93 -1.71
C ASN A 134 0.45 7.62 -2.07
N SER A 135 -0.25 6.77 -2.80
CA SER A 135 0.26 5.53 -3.38
C SER A 135 0.91 4.60 -2.35
N PRO A 136 0.16 4.09 -1.35
CA PRO A 136 0.66 3.05 -0.46
C PRO A 136 1.04 1.82 -1.29
N ASP A 137 2.23 1.29 -1.03
CA ASP A 137 2.81 0.18 -1.78
C ASP A 137 3.31 -0.92 -0.84
N GLY A 138 4.37 -0.67 -0.07
CA GLY A 138 4.91 -1.61 0.91
C GLY A 138 4.13 -1.64 2.22
N LEU A 139 3.87 -2.85 2.75
CA LEU A 139 3.24 -3.06 4.05
C LEU A 139 4.02 -4.07 4.89
N LYS A 140 4.17 -3.79 6.18
CA LYS A 140 4.65 -4.76 7.16
C LYS A 140 4.05 -4.50 8.54
N PHE A 141 3.64 -5.55 9.24
CA PHE A 141 3.36 -5.45 10.67
C PHE A 141 4.64 -5.67 11.48
N ASP A 142 4.81 -4.90 12.54
CA ASP A 142 5.83 -5.17 13.54
C ASP A 142 5.34 -6.17 14.62
N LYS A 143 6.24 -6.58 15.51
CA LYS A 143 5.92 -7.54 16.59
C LYS A 143 4.83 -7.03 17.56
N TYR A 144 4.54 -5.74 17.56
CA TYR A 144 3.50 -5.13 18.40
C TYR A 144 2.15 -5.00 17.69
N GLY A 145 2.07 -5.36 16.41
CA GLY A 145 0.86 -5.29 15.60
C GLY A 145 0.59 -3.89 15.02
N ARG A 146 1.62 -3.02 14.96
CA ARG A 146 1.52 -1.74 14.25
C ARG A 146 1.82 -1.96 12.77
N LEU A 147 1.06 -1.31 11.91
CA LEU A 147 1.22 -1.39 10.46
C LEU A 147 2.20 -0.32 9.98
N TRP A 148 3.26 -0.74 9.31
CA TRP A 148 4.18 0.12 8.61
C TRP A 148 3.77 0.22 7.16
N ILE A 149 3.73 1.44 6.63
CA ILE A 149 3.26 1.77 5.28
C ILE A 149 4.38 2.48 4.56
N GLN A 150 4.76 1.99 3.39
CA GLN A 150 5.73 2.61 2.50
C GLN A 150 5.03 3.09 1.23
N THR A 151 5.55 4.12 0.58
CA THR A 151 4.90 4.72 -0.59
C THR A 151 5.80 4.70 -1.83
N ASP A 152 5.15 4.48 -2.99
CA ASP A 152 5.68 4.64 -4.34
C ASP A 152 4.77 5.58 -5.14
N GLY A 153 4.76 6.84 -4.75
CA GLY A 153 3.82 7.81 -5.29
C GLY A 153 4.45 9.01 -5.95
N ASN A 154 3.57 9.93 -6.28
CA ASN A 154 3.96 11.20 -6.87
C ASN A 154 4.70 12.06 -5.83
N TYR A 155 5.88 12.51 -6.19
CA TYR A 155 6.78 13.34 -5.39
C TYR A 155 6.90 14.79 -5.90
N SER A 156 6.00 15.24 -6.77
CA SER A 156 6.06 16.59 -7.34
C SER A 156 5.89 17.70 -6.30
N ASN A 157 5.26 17.39 -5.19
CA ASN A 157 4.91 18.35 -4.13
C ASN A 157 4.15 19.59 -4.64
N SER A 158 3.34 19.40 -5.69
CA SER A 158 2.57 20.45 -6.35
C SER A 158 1.20 19.97 -6.79
N GLY A 159 0.27 20.90 -7.04
CA GLY A 159 -1.10 20.58 -7.43
C GLY A 159 -1.79 19.66 -6.41
N ASP A 160 -2.37 18.57 -6.88
CA ASP A 160 -3.03 17.57 -6.02
C ASP A 160 -2.12 17.00 -4.92
N PHE A 161 -0.80 17.02 -5.09
CA PHE A 161 0.20 16.46 -4.18
C PHE A 161 0.95 17.53 -3.36
N LYS A 162 0.47 18.77 -3.36
CA LYS A 162 1.06 19.88 -2.58
C LYS A 162 1.13 19.50 -1.10
N GLY A 163 2.27 19.76 -0.45
CA GLY A 163 2.50 19.51 0.97
C GLY A 163 2.85 18.05 1.32
N MET A 164 2.70 17.08 0.41
CA MET A 164 3.02 15.67 0.70
C MET A 164 4.52 15.38 0.77
N GLY A 165 5.34 16.15 0.06
CA GLY A 165 6.78 15.90 -0.04
C GLY A 165 7.13 14.70 -0.92
N ASN A 166 8.26 14.06 -0.63
CA ASN A 166 8.69 12.84 -1.29
C ASN A 166 8.01 11.60 -0.72
N ASN A 167 8.28 10.46 -1.32
CA ASN A 167 7.84 9.17 -0.81
C ASN A 167 8.33 8.95 0.62
N GLN A 168 7.55 8.25 1.41
CA GLN A 168 7.66 8.24 2.86
C GLN A 168 7.34 6.88 3.46
N MET A 169 7.67 6.74 4.73
CA MET A 169 7.26 5.61 5.56
C MET A 169 6.48 6.12 6.76
N LEU A 170 5.34 5.48 7.01
CA LEU A 170 4.42 5.83 8.09
C LEU A 170 4.22 4.62 9.01
N ILE A 171 3.82 4.89 10.25
CA ILE A 171 3.42 3.87 11.23
C ILE A 171 1.97 4.11 11.61
N ALA A 172 1.18 3.05 11.61
CA ALA A 172 -0.23 3.09 11.95
C ALA A 172 -0.58 2.10 13.06
N ASP A 173 -1.41 2.54 13.99
CA ASP A 173 -2.09 1.68 14.95
C ASP A 173 -3.46 1.29 14.37
N THR A 174 -3.62 0.02 14.04
CA THR A 174 -4.86 -0.46 13.40
C THR A 174 -6.06 -0.54 14.36
N ASN A 175 -5.86 -0.40 15.67
CA ASN A 175 -6.96 -0.34 16.65
C ASN A 175 -7.56 1.06 16.75
N THR A 176 -6.69 2.07 16.81
CA THR A 176 -7.10 3.47 16.98
C THR A 176 -7.27 4.22 15.66
N GLY A 177 -6.72 3.68 14.57
CA GLY A 177 -6.63 4.36 13.28
C GLY A 177 -5.60 5.49 13.22
N LYS A 178 -4.80 5.69 14.29
CA LYS A 178 -3.78 6.76 14.34
C LYS A 178 -2.63 6.43 13.41
N ILE A 179 -2.26 7.38 12.56
CA ILE A 179 -1.14 7.28 11.60
C ILE A 179 -0.15 8.40 11.89
N LYS A 180 1.15 8.07 11.88
CA LYS A 180 2.24 9.03 12.03
C LYS A 180 3.28 8.82 10.93
N ARG A 181 3.80 9.90 10.39
CA ARG A 181 4.95 9.86 9.49
C ARG A 181 6.20 9.51 10.31
N PHE A 182 6.94 8.49 9.87
CA PHE A 182 8.18 8.04 10.49
C PHE A 182 9.40 8.63 9.80
N MET A 183 9.44 8.57 8.46
CA MET A 183 10.51 9.16 7.65
C MET A 183 9.99 9.62 6.30
N VAL A 184 10.74 10.55 5.69
CA VAL A 184 10.60 10.94 4.28
C VAL A 184 11.86 10.49 3.56
N GLY A 185 11.71 9.85 2.42
CA GLY A 185 12.81 9.39 1.59
C GLY A 185 13.51 10.53 0.85
N PRO A 186 14.69 10.26 0.26
CA PRO A 186 15.36 11.17 -0.64
C PRO A 186 14.47 11.62 -1.81
N LYS A 187 14.86 12.71 -2.44
CA LYS A 187 14.11 13.25 -3.58
C LYS A 187 14.02 12.23 -4.72
N GLU A 188 12.80 12.07 -5.25
CA GLU A 188 12.51 11.20 -6.39
C GLU A 188 12.83 9.71 -6.14
N CYS A 189 12.73 9.23 -4.90
CA CYS A 189 12.86 7.81 -4.62
C CYS A 189 11.50 7.15 -4.39
N GLU A 190 11.47 5.83 -4.48
CA GLU A 190 10.50 4.97 -3.82
C GLU A 190 11.05 4.54 -2.46
N VAL A 191 10.20 4.40 -1.45
CA VAL A 191 10.54 3.83 -0.15
C VAL A 191 9.94 2.42 -0.06
N THR A 192 10.78 1.41 0.04
CA THR A 192 10.37 0.01 -0.10
C THR A 192 11.17 -0.95 0.80
N GLY A 193 10.82 -2.23 0.85
CA GLY A 193 11.64 -3.31 1.37
C GLY A 193 11.95 -3.25 2.87
N LEU A 194 10.97 -2.95 3.72
CA LEU A 194 11.14 -2.89 5.17
C LEU A 194 11.44 -4.24 5.81
N THR A 195 12.50 -4.30 6.62
CA THR A 195 12.75 -5.44 7.52
C THR A 195 13.39 -5.01 8.85
N PHE A 196 13.11 -5.74 9.92
CA PHE A 196 13.67 -5.50 11.24
C PHE A 196 14.78 -6.49 11.54
N ALA A 197 15.86 -6.04 12.20
CA ALA A 197 16.77 -6.95 12.86
C ALA A 197 16.04 -7.74 13.96
N PRO A 198 16.48 -8.96 14.31
CA PRO A 198 15.78 -9.79 15.31
C PRO A 198 15.61 -9.12 16.67
N ASP A 199 16.53 -8.24 17.06
CA ASP A 199 16.50 -7.47 18.30
C ASP A 199 15.67 -6.18 18.23
N TYR A 200 15.10 -5.86 17.06
CA TYR A 200 14.33 -4.64 16.80
C TYR A 200 15.05 -3.31 17.07
N LYS A 201 16.38 -3.32 17.20
CA LYS A 201 17.18 -2.11 17.35
C LYS A 201 17.53 -1.46 16.01
N THR A 202 17.48 -2.24 14.95
CA THR A 202 17.75 -1.77 13.58
C THR A 202 16.57 -2.10 12.68
N VAL A 203 16.18 -1.13 11.87
CA VAL A 203 15.30 -1.36 10.72
C VAL A 203 16.05 -1.08 9.43
N PHE A 204 15.93 -1.97 8.46
CA PHE A 204 16.48 -1.83 7.12
C PHE A 204 15.36 -1.43 6.16
N VAL A 205 15.64 -0.43 5.33
CA VAL A 205 14.70 0.13 4.36
C VAL A 205 15.37 0.30 3.02
N GLY A 206 14.74 -0.13 1.95
CA GLY A 206 15.17 0.11 0.58
C GLY A 206 14.84 1.54 0.15
N ILE A 207 15.81 2.23 -0.41
CA ILE A 207 15.65 3.48 -1.16
C ILE A 207 15.87 3.14 -2.62
N GLN A 208 14.78 3.09 -3.39
CA GLN A 208 14.78 2.67 -4.77
C GLN A 208 14.84 3.89 -5.69
N HIS A 209 15.67 3.83 -6.73
CA HIS A 209 15.86 4.83 -7.81
C HIS A 209 15.79 6.30 -7.38
N PRO A 210 16.50 6.75 -6.31
CA PRO A 210 16.51 8.16 -5.94
C PRO A 210 17.01 8.99 -7.13
N GLY A 211 16.42 10.17 -7.33
CA GLY A 211 16.79 11.02 -8.47
C GLY A 211 16.42 10.45 -9.84
N GLU A 212 15.32 9.71 -9.94
CA GLU A 212 14.82 9.13 -11.20
C GLU A 212 14.73 10.15 -12.34
N ARG A 213 14.50 11.43 -12.02
CA ARG A 213 14.48 12.56 -12.95
C ARG A 213 15.67 13.50 -12.79
N LEU A 214 16.79 12.99 -12.26
CA LEU A 214 18.02 13.72 -12.01
C LEU A 214 17.93 14.82 -10.92
N GLY A 215 16.93 14.74 -10.05
CA GLY A 215 16.70 15.71 -8.97
C GLY A 215 17.40 15.40 -7.64
N SER A 216 18.20 14.33 -7.57
CA SER A 216 18.90 13.89 -6.35
C SER A 216 20.34 13.46 -6.65
N ASN A 217 21.19 13.51 -5.63
CA ASN A 217 22.55 12.96 -5.63
C ASN A 217 22.76 11.98 -4.46
N PHE A 218 21.67 11.42 -3.94
CA PHE A 218 21.69 10.45 -2.86
C PHE A 218 22.27 9.10 -3.34
N PRO A 219 23.07 8.35 -2.53
CA PRO A 219 23.43 8.63 -1.13
C PRO A 219 24.70 9.45 -0.95
N ASP A 220 25.53 9.60 -1.98
CA ASP A 220 26.93 10.05 -1.83
C ASP A 220 27.08 11.59 -1.85
N ASN A 221 26.01 12.32 -2.18
CA ASN A 221 25.97 13.80 -2.28
C ASN A 221 26.93 14.41 -3.35
N GLY A 222 27.08 15.71 -3.35
CA GLY A 222 27.93 16.43 -4.31
C GLY A 222 27.49 16.23 -5.77
N ASN A 223 28.44 15.94 -6.65
CA ASN A 223 28.22 15.71 -8.08
C ASN A 223 28.03 14.22 -8.44
N ASN A 224 27.83 13.36 -7.44
CA ASN A 224 27.69 11.93 -7.66
C ASN A 224 26.32 11.61 -8.29
N LYS A 225 26.30 10.56 -9.12
CA LYS A 225 25.05 10.05 -9.68
C LYS A 225 24.25 9.37 -8.58
N PRO A 226 22.93 9.59 -8.55
CA PRO A 226 22.06 8.92 -7.59
C PRO A 226 22.04 7.41 -7.83
N ARG A 227 21.90 6.63 -6.77
CA ARG A 227 21.81 5.17 -6.84
C ARG A 227 20.97 4.60 -5.72
N SER A 228 20.31 3.49 -6.02
CA SER A 228 19.54 2.73 -5.02
C SER A 228 20.47 2.19 -3.93
N CYS A 229 19.95 2.11 -2.71
CA CYS A 229 20.68 1.51 -1.59
C CYS A 229 19.70 0.99 -0.52
N ILE A 230 20.25 0.25 0.42
CA ILE A 230 19.57 -0.10 1.67
C ILE A 230 20.13 0.80 2.77
N ILE A 231 19.27 1.46 3.51
CA ILE A 231 19.62 2.22 4.70
C ILE A 231 19.32 1.43 5.97
N ALA A 232 20.13 1.58 6.99
CA ALA A 232 19.90 1.06 8.33
C ALA A 232 19.55 2.23 9.25
N ILE A 233 18.44 2.12 9.96
CA ILE A 233 17.95 3.14 10.89
C ILE A 233 18.02 2.58 12.30
N GLN A 234 18.63 3.34 13.22
CA GLN A 234 18.78 3.00 14.64
C GLN A 234 18.49 4.22 15.50
N LYS A 235 18.03 4.00 16.73
CA LYS A 235 18.01 5.07 17.72
C LYS A 235 19.43 5.36 18.22
N LYS A 236 19.71 6.63 18.54
CA LYS A 236 21.02 7.07 19.03
C LYS A 236 21.43 6.40 20.36
N ASP A 237 20.45 6.06 21.18
CA ASP A 237 20.66 5.42 22.49
C ASP A 237 20.76 3.89 22.41
N GLY A 238 20.66 3.31 21.21
CA GLY A 238 20.72 1.86 20.98
C GLY A 238 19.51 1.09 21.51
N SER A 239 18.44 1.76 21.90
CA SER A 239 17.19 1.13 22.31
C SER A 239 16.40 0.60 21.09
N GLU A 240 15.38 -0.22 21.32
CA GLU A 240 14.49 -0.67 20.25
C GLU A 240 13.85 0.54 19.53
N ILE A 241 13.75 0.46 18.20
CA ILE A 241 13.14 1.51 17.37
C ILE A 241 11.70 1.80 17.76
N LEU A 242 11.03 0.82 18.31
CA LEU A 242 9.60 0.82 18.55
C LEU A 242 9.18 1.16 19.97
N THR A 243 10.11 1.43 20.86
CA THR A 243 9.83 1.81 22.27
C THR A 243 9.85 3.31 22.47
#